data_ec8532ebed9670a342f062d2826efa00
#
_entry.id   ec8532ebed9670a342f062d2826efa00
#
_cell.length_a   1.000
_cell.length_b   1.000
_cell.length_c   1.000
_cell.angle_alpha   90.00
_cell.angle_beta   90.00
_cell.angle_gamma   90.00
#
_symmetry.space_group_name_H-M   'P 1'
#
loop_
_entity.id
_entity.type
_entity.pdbx_description
1 polymer ?
#
loop_
_entity_poly.entity_id
_entity_poly.type
_entity_poly.pdbx_seq_one_letter_code
_entity_poly.pdbx_strand_id
1 'polypeptide(L)'
;MADETVTEPVNTAAPEEQATTPAPEASAATPAPTPSPASMPKPHAPSPAAFAKKTPATKPRAAAPAAATAAYSEADVKAAEAFGRVDDNGTVFVKDGDAEREVGQFPDVSKEEALALYARRFLDLKAKLDLLATRLASPNIKAREIDESVKLLGEETSEPAVVGDLAALKAQYEELKAAGEAKKTEIAEARKAAQAKAVAERTAIVEKAEALAASLGDNTNWRSTADKFRNLFDEWQNHQRTTVRIDKPEAEALWKRFSAARTTFNQARRKWAQARDNERTAAKEAKEAIIAEANELKDSTAWGETSRKDRKS
;
A
#
# COMPACT_ATOMS: atom_id res chain seq x y z
N MET A 1 -56.13 -24.89 -13.92
CA MET A 1 -56.53 -25.84 -12.89
C MET A 1 -55.35 -25.91 -11.98
N ALA A 2 -55.55 -25.20 -10.99
CA ALA A 2 -55.76 -25.43 -9.55
C ALA A 2 -54.38 -25.57 -8.89
N ASP A 3 -53.91 -24.63 -8.16
CA ASP A 3 -54.35 -24.15 -6.83
C ASP A 3 -53.57 -24.84 -5.75
N GLU A 4 -53.06 -24.10 -4.97
CA GLU A 4 -53.12 -23.57 -3.60
C GLU A 4 -51.90 -23.94 -2.80
N THR A 5 -51.32 -22.94 -2.24
CA THR A 5 -51.39 -22.17 -1.01
C THR A 5 -50.44 -22.68 0.07
N VAL A 6 -49.55 -21.77 0.47
CA VAL A 6 -49.56 -21.05 1.76
C VAL A 6 -49.19 -21.92 3.00
N THR A 7 -48.11 -21.61 3.69
CA THR A 7 -48.13 -20.88 4.97
C THR A 7 -46.74 -20.82 5.60
N GLU A 8 -46.29 -19.62 5.91
CA GLU A 8 -45.54 -19.32 7.13
C GLU A 8 -46.47 -19.42 8.34
N PRO A 9 -45.99 -19.64 9.56
CA PRO A 9 -45.76 -18.51 10.46
C PRO A 9 -44.53 -18.65 11.39
N VAL A 10 -43.84 -17.59 11.64
CA VAL A 10 -43.93 -16.61 12.76
C VAL A 10 -43.59 -17.14 14.18
N ASN A 11 -42.45 -16.65 14.64
CA ASN A 11 -42.25 -15.94 15.92
C ASN A 11 -42.39 -16.72 17.24
N THR A 12 -41.41 -16.59 18.14
CA THR A 12 -41.63 -15.96 19.47
C THR A 12 -40.48 -16.28 20.44
N ALA A 13 -39.78 -15.23 20.85
CA ALA A 13 -39.38 -14.81 22.18
C ALA A 13 -38.53 -15.70 23.11
N ALA A 14 -37.57 -15.03 23.66
CA ALA A 14 -36.79 -15.31 24.86
C ALA A 14 -37.71 -15.48 26.12
N PRO A 15 -37.17 -15.99 27.23
CA PRO A 15 -36.75 -15.02 28.25
C PRO A 15 -35.43 -15.35 28.99
N GLU A 16 -34.90 -14.31 29.58
CA GLU A 16 -33.90 -14.25 30.64
C GLU A 16 -34.32 -15.07 31.87
N GLU A 17 -33.33 -15.63 32.60
CA GLU A 17 -33.36 -15.62 34.06
C GLU A 17 -31.98 -15.73 34.69
N GLN A 18 -31.75 -14.86 35.62
CA GLN A 18 -30.65 -14.69 36.54
C GLN A 18 -30.59 -15.83 37.55
N ALA A 19 -29.39 -16.14 38.06
CA ALA A 19 -29.14 -16.23 39.52
C ALA A 19 -27.75 -16.80 39.84
N THR A 20 -26.97 -16.00 40.46
CA THR A 20 -26.35 -16.07 41.82
C THR A 20 -25.13 -16.96 42.01
N THR A 21 -24.08 -16.26 42.38
CA THR A 21 -22.84 -16.62 43.11
C THR A 21 -23.14 -17.51 44.37
N PRO A 22 -22.15 -18.29 44.90
CA PRO A 22 -21.16 -17.66 45.77
C PRO A 22 -19.72 -18.23 45.70
N ALA A 23 -18.78 -17.40 46.12
CA ALA A 23 -17.41 -17.75 46.43
C ALA A 23 -17.32 -18.53 47.78
N PRO A 24 -16.17 -19.17 48.05
CA PRO A 24 -15.54 -18.86 49.33
C PRO A 24 -14.05 -18.44 49.21
N GLU A 25 -13.72 -17.63 50.19
CA GLU A 25 -12.39 -17.11 50.56
C GLU A 25 -11.39 -18.22 50.90
N ALA A 26 -10.13 -17.97 50.63
CA ALA A 26 -9.04 -18.17 51.58
C ALA A 26 -7.72 -17.57 51.08
N SER A 27 -7.29 -16.54 51.75
CA SER A 27 -6.00 -16.33 52.45
C SER A 27 -4.74 -16.06 51.60
N ALA A 28 -4.39 -14.79 51.63
CA ALA A 28 -3.09 -14.15 51.93
C ALA A 28 -1.80 -14.76 51.40
N ALA A 29 -1.22 -14.08 50.42
CA ALA A 29 0.21 -13.79 50.40
C ALA A 29 0.44 -12.45 49.67
N THR A 30 0.94 -11.49 50.41
CA THR A 30 1.32 -10.14 50.00
C THR A 30 2.54 -10.19 49.08
N PRO A 31 2.51 -9.67 47.88
CA PRO A 31 3.73 -9.28 47.18
C PRO A 31 4.02 -7.80 47.39
N ALA A 32 5.30 -7.52 47.56
CA ALA A 32 5.91 -6.22 47.77
C ALA A 32 5.58 -5.18 46.71
N PRO A 33 5.64 -3.87 46.99
CA PRO A 33 5.22 -2.81 46.08
C PRO A 33 6.24 -2.65 44.95
N THR A 34 5.74 -2.75 43.73
CA THR A 34 6.45 -2.30 42.52
C THR A 34 6.57 -0.77 42.53
N PRO A 35 7.73 -0.20 42.20
CA PRO A 35 7.91 1.24 42.15
C PRO A 35 7.08 1.83 40.98
N SER A 36 6.26 2.83 41.34
CA SER A 36 5.56 3.71 40.36
C SER A 36 6.57 4.36 39.41
N PRO A 37 6.31 4.41 38.11
CA PRO A 37 7.13 5.21 37.20
C PRO A 37 6.92 6.69 37.52
N ALA A 38 8.00 7.35 37.96
CA ALA A 38 8.07 8.76 38.20
C ALA A 38 7.66 9.56 36.96
N SER A 39 6.82 10.54 37.22
CA SER A 39 6.34 11.61 36.36
C SER A 39 7.37 12.11 35.33
N MET A 40 7.12 11.79 34.06
CA MET A 40 7.65 12.56 32.95
C MET A 40 6.85 13.87 32.81
N PRO A 41 7.50 15.05 32.71
CA PRO A 41 6.78 16.30 32.49
C PRO A 41 6.14 16.27 31.11
N LYS A 42 4.82 16.47 31.04
CA LYS A 42 4.08 16.68 29.80
C LYS A 42 4.58 17.95 29.13
N PRO A 43 4.85 17.96 27.81
CA PRO A 43 5.10 19.20 27.11
C PRO A 43 3.83 20.07 27.16
N HIS A 44 3.96 21.25 27.74
CA HIS A 44 2.89 22.25 27.75
C HIS A 44 2.67 22.76 26.32
N ALA A 45 1.47 22.58 25.80
CA ALA A 45 1.02 23.29 24.63
C ALA A 45 1.03 24.81 24.94
N PRO A 46 1.52 25.67 24.03
CA PRO A 46 1.53 27.10 24.27
C PRO A 46 0.10 27.63 24.37
N SER A 47 -0.18 28.36 25.44
CA SER A 47 -1.47 29.01 25.70
C SER A 47 -1.79 30.02 24.61
N PRO A 48 -3.06 30.15 24.16
CA PRO A 48 -3.48 31.13 23.15
C PRO A 48 -3.29 32.58 23.54
N ALA A 49 -2.99 32.87 24.81
CA ALA A 49 -2.78 34.22 25.33
C ALA A 49 -1.43 34.88 24.96
N ALA A 50 -0.49 34.12 24.38
CA ALA A 50 0.82 34.67 23.99
C ALA A 50 0.82 35.38 22.61
N PHE A 51 -0.29 35.36 21.88
CA PHE A 51 -0.40 36.02 20.57
C PHE A 51 -1.13 37.36 20.55
N ALA A 52 -1.57 37.85 21.69
CA ALA A 52 -2.23 39.15 21.79
C ALA A 52 -1.28 40.16 22.44
N LYS A 53 -0.39 40.76 21.66
CA LYS A 53 0.11 42.16 21.75
C LYS A 53 1.38 42.34 20.91
N LYS A 54 1.17 42.47 19.61
CA LYS A 54 2.00 43.34 18.76
C LYS A 54 1.09 44.04 17.77
N THR A 55 0.80 45.27 18.02
CA THR A 55 0.22 46.21 17.04
C THR A 55 1.13 46.19 15.80
N PRO A 56 0.60 45.95 14.60
CA PRO A 56 1.41 46.06 13.42
C PRO A 56 1.63 47.55 13.12
N ALA A 57 2.87 48.00 13.25
CA ALA A 57 3.30 49.19 12.54
C ALA A 57 2.97 48.97 11.07
N THR A 58 2.25 49.91 10.50
CA THR A 58 1.88 50.00 9.10
C THR A 58 3.16 49.96 8.25
N LYS A 59 3.59 48.76 7.83
CA LYS A 59 4.52 48.63 6.72
C LYS A 59 3.75 48.93 5.45
N PRO A 60 4.32 49.71 4.52
CA PRO A 60 3.69 49.91 3.23
C PRO A 60 3.46 48.55 2.61
N ARG A 61 2.23 48.32 2.16
CA ARG A 61 1.81 47.12 1.41
C ARG A 61 2.77 46.95 0.25
N ALA A 62 3.72 46.02 0.38
CA ALA A 62 4.52 45.59 -0.74
C ALA A 62 3.52 45.13 -1.81
N ALA A 63 3.59 45.71 -2.96
CA ALA A 63 2.90 45.25 -4.15
C ALA A 63 3.11 43.74 -4.22
N ALA A 64 2.05 42.98 -4.49
CA ALA A 64 2.16 41.56 -4.76
C ALA A 64 3.33 41.38 -5.74
N PRO A 65 4.21 40.36 -5.55
CA PRO A 65 5.23 40.13 -6.53
C PRO A 65 4.51 39.94 -7.86
N ALA A 66 4.75 40.86 -8.78
CA ALA A 66 4.40 40.63 -10.17
C ALA A 66 5.00 39.26 -10.51
N ALA A 67 4.15 38.36 -10.95
CA ALA A 67 4.62 37.05 -11.44
C ALA A 67 5.81 37.34 -12.32
N ALA A 68 6.96 36.75 -11.99
CA ALA A 68 8.16 36.94 -12.78
C ALA A 68 7.81 36.47 -14.20
N THR A 69 7.46 37.42 -15.04
CA THR A 69 7.22 37.18 -16.46
C THR A 69 8.55 36.64 -16.99
N ALA A 70 8.57 35.38 -17.39
CA ALA A 70 9.73 34.79 -18.04
C ALA A 70 10.18 35.80 -19.12
N ALA A 71 11.41 36.26 -19.06
CA ALA A 71 11.92 37.25 -20.02
C ALA A 71 12.15 36.49 -21.33
N TYR A 72 11.13 36.43 -22.19
CA TYR A 72 11.25 35.91 -23.54
C TYR A 72 12.15 36.81 -24.36
N SER A 73 12.88 36.24 -25.33
CA SER A 73 13.71 37.04 -26.23
C SER A 73 12.81 37.97 -27.05
N GLU A 74 13.27 39.16 -27.36
CA GLU A 74 12.57 40.09 -28.24
C GLU A 74 12.30 39.47 -29.63
N ALA A 75 13.14 38.55 -30.07
CA ALA A 75 12.97 37.86 -31.32
C ALA A 75 11.75 36.91 -31.28
N ASP A 76 11.57 36.18 -30.19
CA ASP A 76 10.42 35.28 -30.02
C ASP A 76 9.12 36.06 -29.93
N VAL A 77 9.13 37.18 -29.20
CA VAL A 77 7.96 38.05 -29.09
C VAL A 77 7.58 38.61 -30.47
N LYS A 78 8.53 39.14 -31.22
CA LYS A 78 8.30 39.66 -32.59
C LYS A 78 7.86 38.58 -33.58
N ALA A 79 8.36 37.34 -33.43
CA ALA A 79 7.91 36.23 -34.25
C ALA A 79 6.43 35.89 -33.96
N ALA A 80 5.98 35.96 -32.72
CA ALA A 80 4.60 35.76 -32.36
C ALA A 80 3.71 36.94 -32.82
N GLU A 81 4.17 38.17 -32.67
CA GLU A 81 3.46 39.42 -33.11
C GLU A 81 3.12 39.40 -34.62
N ALA A 82 3.91 38.70 -35.45
CA ALA A 82 3.67 38.59 -36.90
C ALA A 82 2.31 37.92 -37.23
N PHE A 83 1.73 37.20 -36.28
CA PHE A 83 0.42 36.55 -36.44
C PHE A 83 -0.76 37.40 -35.99
N GLY A 84 -0.54 38.63 -35.52
CA GLY A 84 -1.59 39.48 -35.05
C GLY A 84 -1.55 40.91 -35.64
N ARG A 85 -2.63 41.64 -35.42
CA ARG A 85 -2.72 43.06 -35.71
C ARG A 85 -3.59 43.78 -34.67
N VAL A 86 -3.40 45.10 -34.57
CA VAL A 86 -4.22 45.97 -33.70
C VAL A 86 -4.87 47.04 -34.56
N ASP A 87 -6.16 47.25 -34.39
CA ASP A 87 -6.90 48.29 -35.08
C ASP A 87 -6.72 49.67 -34.39
N ASP A 88 -7.37 50.71 -34.95
CA ASP A 88 -7.30 52.07 -34.42
C ASP A 88 -8.04 52.26 -33.08
N ASN A 89 -8.91 51.30 -32.72
CA ASN A 89 -9.64 51.29 -31.47
C ASN A 89 -8.93 50.52 -30.36
N GLY A 90 -7.71 49.99 -30.61
CA GLY A 90 -6.96 49.19 -29.67
C GLY A 90 -7.44 47.71 -29.59
N THR A 91 -8.28 47.24 -30.52
CA THR A 91 -8.72 45.84 -30.61
C THR A 91 -7.63 44.99 -31.25
N VAL A 92 -7.25 43.93 -30.57
CA VAL A 92 -6.22 42.99 -31.02
C VAL A 92 -6.85 41.82 -31.71
N PHE A 93 -6.36 41.51 -32.90
CA PHE A 93 -6.78 40.35 -33.73
C PHE A 93 -5.63 39.40 -33.92
N VAL A 94 -5.92 38.09 -33.97
CA VAL A 94 -4.97 37.03 -34.29
C VAL A 94 -5.43 36.30 -35.56
N LYS A 95 -4.50 35.85 -36.37
CA LYS A 95 -4.77 34.96 -37.48
C LYS A 95 -5.05 33.54 -36.98
N ASP A 96 -6.22 32.99 -37.27
CA ASP A 96 -6.60 31.61 -36.99
C ASP A 96 -6.97 30.93 -38.33
N GLY A 97 -5.95 30.40 -39.03
CA GLY A 97 -6.06 29.94 -40.40
C GLY A 97 -6.28 31.10 -41.40
N ASP A 98 -7.36 31.04 -42.16
CA ASP A 98 -7.77 32.08 -43.12
C ASP A 98 -8.64 33.18 -42.50
N ALA A 99 -9.02 33.02 -41.21
CA ALA A 99 -9.86 33.98 -40.50
C ALA A 99 -9.05 34.81 -39.49
N GLU A 100 -9.58 36.00 -39.14
CA GLU A 100 -9.07 36.78 -38.04
C GLU A 100 -10.04 36.68 -36.87
N ARG A 101 -9.51 36.47 -35.67
CA ARG A 101 -10.28 36.39 -34.43
C ARG A 101 -9.87 37.50 -33.49
N GLU A 102 -10.85 38.19 -32.91
CA GLU A 102 -10.61 39.16 -31.83
C GLU A 102 -10.16 38.42 -30.57
N VAL A 103 -9.10 38.93 -29.93
CA VAL A 103 -8.54 38.35 -28.68
C VAL A 103 -8.69 39.28 -27.48
N GLY A 104 -8.93 40.57 -27.72
CA GLY A 104 -9.21 41.53 -26.69
C GLY A 104 -8.99 42.98 -27.13
N GLN A 105 -9.27 43.92 -26.25
CA GLN A 105 -9.18 45.36 -26.52
C GLN A 105 -8.38 46.09 -25.43
N PHE A 106 -7.48 46.97 -25.87
CA PHE A 106 -6.66 47.83 -25.01
C PHE A 106 -6.60 49.27 -25.58
N PRO A 107 -7.61 50.10 -25.31
CA PRO A 107 -7.68 51.45 -25.87
C PRO A 107 -6.64 52.40 -25.29
N ASP A 108 -6.13 52.16 -24.08
CA ASP A 108 -5.25 53.07 -23.35
C ASP A 108 -3.74 52.74 -23.47
N VAL A 109 -3.37 51.77 -24.34
CA VAL A 109 -2.01 51.25 -24.49
C VAL A 109 -1.58 51.40 -25.96
N SER A 110 -0.29 51.56 -26.20
CA SER A 110 0.24 51.58 -27.60
C SER A 110 -0.07 50.25 -28.32
N LYS A 111 -0.29 50.32 -29.64
CA LYS A 111 -0.56 49.13 -30.46
C LYS A 111 0.53 48.06 -30.31
N GLU A 112 1.78 48.49 -30.19
CA GLU A 112 2.93 47.62 -30.02
C GLU A 112 2.92 46.94 -28.66
N GLU A 113 2.62 47.67 -27.57
CA GLU A 113 2.52 47.08 -26.22
C GLU A 113 1.37 46.11 -26.08
N ALA A 114 0.21 46.43 -26.67
CA ALA A 114 -0.94 45.53 -26.68
C ALA A 114 -0.62 44.23 -27.40
N LEU A 115 0.02 44.32 -28.57
CA LEU A 115 0.43 43.12 -29.35
C LEU A 115 1.45 42.27 -28.60
N ALA A 116 2.49 42.95 -28.04
CA ALA A 116 3.52 42.28 -27.23
C ALA A 116 2.95 41.57 -26.00
N LEU A 117 1.90 42.11 -25.36
CA LEU A 117 1.24 41.45 -24.23
C LEU A 117 0.64 40.07 -24.64
N TYR A 118 -0.10 40.05 -25.75
CA TYR A 118 -0.72 38.80 -26.22
C TYR A 118 0.29 37.83 -26.84
N ALA A 119 1.38 38.33 -27.44
CA ALA A 119 2.50 37.53 -27.88
C ALA A 119 3.22 36.82 -26.72
N ARG A 120 3.41 37.53 -25.60
CA ARG A 120 3.97 36.91 -24.37
C ARG A 120 3.04 35.86 -23.78
N ARG A 121 1.71 36.08 -23.77
CA ARG A 121 0.73 35.03 -23.37
C ARG A 121 0.79 33.80 -24.25
N PHE A 122 1.03 33.96 -25.55
CA PHE A 122 1.25 32.84 -26.46
C PHE A 122 2.50 32.05 -26.07
N LEU A 123 3.61 32.73 -25.78
CA LEU A 123 4.86 32.10 -25.36
C LEU A 123 4.70 31.41 -23.98
N ASP A 124 3.94 31.98 -23.06
CA ASP A 124 3.60 31.34 -21.79
C ASP A 124 2.82 30.02 -22.01
N LEU A 125 1.84 30.03 -22.92
CA LEU A 125 1.06 28.83 -23.25
C LEU A 125 1.92 27.77 -23.94
N LYS A 126 2.78 28.19 -24.86
CA LYS A 126 3.78 27.30 -25.50
C LYS A 126 4.74 26.70 -24.47
N ALA A 127 5.24 27.49 -23.54
CA ALA A 127 6.10 27.00 -22.47
C ALA A 127 5.39 25.96 -21.56
N LYS A 128 4.09 26.10 -21.33
CA LYS A 128 3.30 25.07 -20.62
C LYS A 128 3.22 23.76 -21.41
N LEU A 129 3.05 23.81 -22.73
CA LEU A 129 3.10 22.64 -23.59
C LEU A 129 4.47 21.96 -23.58
N ASP A 130 5.53 22.75 -23.66
CA ASP A 130 6.92 22.24 -23.59
C ASP A 130 7.23 21.61 -22.23
N LEU A 131 6.67 22.17 -21.16
CA LEU A 131 6.74 21.58 -19.82
C LEU A 131 6.02 20.24 -19.77
N LEU A 132 4.81 20.12 -20.36
CA LEU A 132 4.12 18.83 -20.47
C LEU A 132 4.93 17.81 -21.23
N ALA A 133 5.56 18.20 -22.37
CA ALA A 133 6.46 17.33 -23.13
C ALA A 133 7.59 16.78 -22.25
N THR A 134 8.23 17.66 -21.50
CA THR A 134 9.32 17.28 -20.57
C THR A 134 8.81 16.34 -19.45
N ARG A 135 7.62 16.57 -18.94
CA ARG A 135 7.02 15.71 -17.91
C ARG A 135 6.61 14.34 -18.45
N LEU A 136 6.11 14.26 -19.68
CA LEU A 136 5.80 12.98 -20.35
C LEU A 136 7.05 12.12 -20.56
N ALA A 137 8.21 12.73 -20.78
CA ALA A 137 9.47 12.03 -20.84
C ALA A 137 9.96 11.49 -19.47
N SER A 138 9.42 11.99 -18.37
CA SER A 138 9.80 11.55 -17.02
C SER A 138 9.32 10.12 -16.73
N PRO A 139 10.17 9.26 -16.13
CA PRO A 139 9.78 7.88 -15.77
C PRO A 139 8.75 7.83 -14.62
N ASN A 140 8.62 8.90 -13.84
CA ASN A 140 7.82 8.92 -12.61
C ASN A 140 6.46 9.61 -12.76
N ILE A 141 6.09 10.02 -13.97
CA ILE A 141 4.80 10.66 -14.22
C ILE A 141 3.64 9.67 -13.97
N LYS A 142 2.56 10.18 -13.38
CA LYS A 142 1.37 9.36 -13.10
C LYS A 142 0.31 9.60 -14.17
N ALA A 143 -0.45 8.56 -14.49
CA ALA A 143 -1.55 8.64 -15.47
C ALA A 143 -2.55 9.77 -15.14
N ARG A 144 -2.94 9.93 -13.88
CA ARG A 144 -3.82 11.00 -13.44
C ARG A 144 -3.26 12.40 -13.70
N GLU A 145 -1.95 12.57 -13.51
CA GLU A 145 -1.26 13.85 -13.75
C GLU A 145 -1.24 14.20 -15.25
N ILE A 146 -1.12 13.18 -16.11
CA ILE A 146 -1.24 13.33 -17.57
C ILE A 146 -2.65 13.80 -17.91
N ASP A 147 -3.68 13.12 -17.39
CA ASP A 147 -5.08 13.47 -17.64
C ASP A 147 -5.41 14.91 -17.21
N GLU A 148 -5.00 15.30 -16.01
CA GLU A 148 -5.22 16.64 -15.47
C GLU A 148 -4.50 17.72 -16.31
N SER A 149 -3.25 17.47 -16.71
CA SER A 149 -2.45 18.40 -17.52
C SER A 149 -3.00 18.53 -18.94
N VAL A 150 -3.35 17.42 -19.59
CA VAL A 150 -3.92 17.43 -20.94
C VAL A 150 -5.26 18.12 -20.95
N LYS A 151 -6.13 17.88 -19.95
CA LYS A 151 -7.42 18.54 -19.84
C LYS A 151 -7.27 20.05 -19.68
N LEU A 152 -6.44 20.51 -18.73
CA LEU A 152 -6.22 21.92 -18.47
C LEU A 152 -5.67 22.64 -19.71
N LEU A 153 -4.65 22.06 -20.36
CA LEU A 153 -4.06 22.64 -21.56
C LEU A 153 -5.04 22.60 -22.75
N GLY A 154 -5.92 21.60 -22.82
CA GLY A 154 -6.97 21.55 -23.81
C GLY A 154 -7.98 22.69 -23.69
N GLU A 155 -8.37 23.03 -22.46
CA GLU A 155 -9.23 24.18 -22.18
C GLU A 155 -8.51 25.51 -22.53
N GLU A 156 -7.22 25.65 -22.19
CA GLU A 156 -6.43 26.83 -22.50
C GLU A 156 -6.09 27.00 -23.99
N THR A 157 -6.00 25.90 -24.77
CA THR A 157 -5.64 25.93 -26.20
C THR A 157 -6.85 25.92 -27.14
N SER A 158 -8.07 25.68 -26.65
CA SER A 158 -9.28 25.63 -27.48
C SER A 158 -9.58 27.00 -28.13
N GLU A 159 -9.65 28.06 -27.30
CA GLU A 159 -9.91 29.44 -27.72
C GLU A 159 -8.97 30.41 -26.99
N PRO A 160 -7.65 30.33 -27.26
CA PRO A 160 -6.70 31.09 -26.47
C PRO A 160 -6.74 32.58 -26.83
N ALA A 161 -6.85 33.43 -25.81
CA ALA A 161 -6.70 34.90 -25.97
C ALA A 161 -5.23 35.29 -26.08
N VAL A 162 -4.56 34.89 -27.17
CA VAL A 162 -3.14 35.07 -27.43
C VAL A 162 -2.88 35.45 -28.88
N VAL A 163 -1.69 35.97 -29.17
CA VAL A 163 -1.22 36.27 -30.52
C VAL A 163 0.00 35.43 -30.81
N GLY A 164 -0.07 34.61 -31.83
CA GLY A 164 0.97 33.71 -32.27
C GLY A 164 0.49 32.68 -33.30
N ASP A 165 1.31 31.72 -33.62
CA ASP A 165 0.96 30.62 -34.51
C ASP A 165 0.00 29.63 -33.80
N LEU A 166 -1.29 29.90 -33.90
CA LEU A 166 -2.33 29.06 -33.29
C LEU A 166 -2.40 27.67 -33.93
N ALA A 167 -2.07 27.55 -35.21
CA ALA A 167 -2.10 26.25 -35.90
C ALA A 167 -1.00 25.34 -35.35
N ALA A 168 0.22 25.87 -35.24
CA ALA A 168 1.34 25.15 -34.64
C ALA A 168 1.08 24.80 -33.17
N LEU A 169 0.47 25.71 -32.38
CA LEU A 169 0.12 25.47 -31.00
C LEU A 169 -0.91 24.34 -30.83
N LYS A 170 -1.98 24.35 -31.64
CA LYS A 170 -2.99 23.30 -31.66
C LYS A 170 -2.41 21.96 -32.10
N ALA A 171 -1.55 21.95 -33.12
CA ALA A 171 -0.85 20.74 -33.57
C ALA A 171 0.03 20.15 -32.47
N GLN A 172 0.83 20.97 -31.79
CA GLN A 172 1.66 20.55 -30.66
C GLN A 172 0.82 19.98 -29.51
N TYR A 173 -0.32 20.60 -29.20
CA TYR A 173 -1.22 20.08 -28.17
C TYR A 173 -1.78 18.68 -28.54
N GLU A 174 -2.26 18.47 -29.80
CA GLU A 174 -2.78 17.17 -30.21
C GLU A 174 -1.68 16.09 -30.24
N GLU A 175 -0.47 16.43 -30.61
CA GLU A 175 0.70 15.54 -30.51
C GLU A 175 0.98 15.13 -29.05
N LEU A 176 1.00 16.10 -28.14
CA LEU A 176 1.22 15.84 -26.71
C LEU A 176 0.10 15.04 -26.06
N LYS A 177 -1.14 15.27 -26.49
CA LYS A 177 -2.31 14.48 -26.06
C LYS A 177 -2.18 13.03 -26.52
N ALA A 178 -1.79 12.79 -27.76
CA ALA A 178 -1.54 11.44 -28.27
C ALA A 178 -0.36 10.76 -27.54
N ALA A 179 0.74 11.49 -27.31
CA ALA A 179 1.87 11.02 -26.51
C ALA A 179 1.47 10.71 -25.07
N GLY A 180 0.58 11.50 -24.48
CA GLY A 180 -0.01 11.27 -23.15
C GLY A 180 -0.79 9.96 -23.07
N GLU A 181 -1.64 9.68 -24.06
CA GLU A 181 -2.39 8.41 -24.12
C GLU A 181 -1.45 7.20 -24.29
N ALA A 182 -0.43 7.32 -25.15
CA ALA A 182 0.59 6.27 -25.30
C ALA A 182 1.34 6.02 -23.98
N LYS A 183 1.71 7.08 -23.27
CA LYS A 183 2.38 6.98 -21.96
C LYS A 183 1.49 6.35 -20.88
N LYS A 184 0.22 6.66 -20.85
CA LYS A 184 -0.76 6.01 -19.95
C LYS A 184 -0.88 4.52 -20.21
N THR A 185 -0.90 4.13 -21.49
CA THR A 185 -0.90 2.72 -21.89
C THR A 185 0.37 2.00 -21.42
N GLU A 186 1.54 2.60 -21.64
CA GLU A 186 2.83 2.08 -21.16
C GLU A 186 2.81 1.87 -19.62
N ILE A 187 2.34 2.86 -18.88
CA ILE A 187 2.23 2.79 -17.40
C ILE A 187 1.29 1.64 -16.98
N ALA A 188 0.15 1.49 -17.65
CA ALA A 188 -0.81 0.44 -17.37
C ALA A 188 -0.24 -0.96 -17.65
N GLU A 189 0.45 -1.14 -18.77
CA GLU A 189 1.12 -2.39 -19.14
C GLU A 189 2.26 -2.74 -18.18
N ALA A 190 3.11 -1.77 -17.85
CA ALA A 190 4.19 -1.95 -16.88
C ALA A 190 3.64 -2.36 -15.50
N ARG A 191 2.54 -1.73 -15.06
CA ARG A 191 1.87 -2.11 -13.80
C ARG A 191 1.32 -3.54 -13.86
N LYS A 192 0.66 -3.92 -14.95
CA LYS A 192 0.13 -5.27 -15.15
C LYS A 192 1.24 -6.32 -15.15
N ALA A 193 2.34 -6.05 -15.84
CA ALA A 193 3.52 -6.92 -15.86
C ALA A 193 4.14 -7.07 -14.45
N ALA A 194 4.26 -5.97 -13.71
CA ALA A 194 4.77 -5.98 -12.33
C ALA A 194 3.83 -6.78 -11.39
N GLN A 195 2.51 -6.66 -11.55
CA GLN A 195 1.54 -7.45 -10.79
C GLN A 195 1.66 -8.94 -11.12
N ALA A 196 1.71 -9.30 -12.40
CA ALA A 196 1.88 -10.70 -12.82
C ALA A 196 3.18 -11.31 -12.26
N LYS A 197 4.28 -10.56 -12.30
CA LYS A 197 5.54 -10.97 -11.68
C LYS A 197 5.40 -11.17 -10.17
N ALA A 198 4.75 -10.25 -9.47
CA ALA A 198 4.52 -10.36 -8.03
C ALA A 198 3.65 -11.59 -7.66
N VAL A 199 2.64 -11.90 -8.48
CA VAL A 199 1.83 -13.13 -8.32
C VAL A 199 2.68 -14.37 -8.51
N ALA A 200 3.48 -14.43 -9.57
CA ALA A 200 4.34 -15.59 -9.85
C ALA A 200 5.37 -15.82 -8.73
N GLU A 201 6.04 -14.77 -8.26
CA GLU A 201 7.00 -14.85 -7.15
C GLU A 201 6.35 -15.34 -5.86
N ARG A 202 5.15 -14.81 -5.54
CA ARG A 202 4.41 -15.25 -4.35
C ARG A 202 3.89 -16.66 -4.46
N THR A 203 3.48 -17.10 -5.67
CA THR A 203 3.10 -18.47 -5.96
C THR A 203 4.27 -19.41 -5.72
N ALA A 204 5.47 -19.07 -6.16
CA ALA A 204 6.66 -19.89 -5.91
C ALA A 204 6.98 -20.06 -4.42
N ILE A 205 6.73 -19.04 -3.58
CA ILE A 205 6.85 -19.17 -2.11
C ILE A 205 5.81 -20.17 -1.57
N VAL A 206 4.57 -20.11 -2.06
CA VAL A 206 3.51 -21.04 -1.66
C VAL A 206 3.85 -22.47 -2.08
N GLU A 207 4.29 -22.68 -3.30
CA GLU A 207 4.69 -24.00 -3.82
C GLU A 207 5.83 -24.61 -3.01
N LYS A 208 6.82 -23.83 -2.61
CA LYS A 208 7.88 -24.28 -1.68
C LYS A 208 7.29 -24.71 -0.34
N ALA A 209 6.31 -24.00 0.21
CA ALA A 209 5.66 -24.38 1.46
C ALA A 209 4.82 -25.64 1.31
N GLU A 210 4.09 -25.80 0.21
CA GLU A 210 3.32 -27.01 -0.12
C GLU A 210 4.23 -28.23 -0.33
N ALA A 211 5.31 -28.08 -1.09
CA ALA A 211 6.32 -29.13 -1.27
C ALA A 211 6.96 -29.56 0.05
N LEU A 212 7.25 -28.59 0.92
CA LEU A 212 7.79 -28.86 2.26
C LEU A 212 6.77 -29.61 3.13
N ALA A 213 5.48 -29.24 3.06
CA ALA A 213 4.41 -29.95 3.77
C ALA A 213 4.17 -31.37 3.21
N ALA A 214 4.31 -31.56 1.90
CA ALA A 214 4.17 -32.86 1.25
C ALA A 214 5.35 -33.80 1.56
N SER A 215 6.53 -33.28 1.86
CA SER A 215 7.73 -34.05 2.18
C SER A 215 7.81 -34.57 3.63
N LEU A 216 6.76 -34.33 4.45
CA LEU A 216 6.70 -34.77 5.83
C LEU A 216 6.52 -36.30 5.92
N GLY A 217 7.35 -36.96 6.75
CA GLY A 217 7.33 -38.38 7.00
C GLY A 217 8.08 -38.76 8.28
N ASP A 218 8.28 -40.06 8.52
CA ASP A 218 8.85 -40.58 9.78
C ASP A 218 10.27 -40.04 10.05
N ASN A 219 11.05 -39.82 9.00
CA ASN A 219 12.44 -39.34 9.11
C ASN A 219 12.56 -37.79 9.05
N THR A 220 11.45 -37.09 9.22
CA THR A 220 11.45 -35.62 9.15
C THR A 220 12.29 -34.97 10.26
N ASN A 221 13.25 -34.13 9.89
CA ASN A 221 13.92 -33.27 10.83
C ASN A 221 13.01 -32.07 11.18
N TRP A 222 12.20 -32.24 12.23
CA TRP A 222 11.16 -31.28 12.63
C TRP A 222 11.70 -29.89 12.95
N ARG A 223 12.94 -29.80 13.51
CA ARG A 223 13.57 -28.52 13.82
C ARG A 223 13.94 -27.76 12.55
N SER A 224 14.68 -28.42 11.67
CA SER A 224 15.09 -27.83 10.38
C SER A 224 13.89 -27.46 9.52
N THR A 225 12.84 -28.31 9.50
CA THR A 225 11.62 -28.05 8.76
C THR A 225 10.85 -26.84 9.33
N ALA A 226 10.80 -26.70 10.66
CA ALA A 226 10.21 -25.53 11.30
C ALA A 226 10.94 -24.22 10.92
N ASP A 227 12.27 -24.26 10.86
CA ASP A 227 13.09 -23.12 10.45
C ASP A 227 12.86 -22.76 8.98
N LYS A 228 12.70 -23.77 8.10
CA LYS A 228 12.34 -23.53 6.69
C LYS A 228 10.97 -22.88 6.55
N PHE A 229 9.94 -23.32 7.31
CA PHE A 229 8.63 -22.67 7.31
C PHE A 229 8.68 -21.24 7.84
N ARG A 230 9.54 -20.97 8.84
CA ARG A 230 9.74 -19.58 9.32
C ARG A 230 10.36 -18.72 8.24
N ASN A 231 11.42 -19.19 7.60
CA ASN A 231 12.09 -18.47 6.51
C ASN A 231 11.14 -18.20 5.33
N LEU A 232 10.29 -19.17 4.95
CA LEU A 232 9.26 -18.96 3.91
C LEU A 232 8.20 -17.94 4.32
N PHE A 233 7.85 -17.86 5.59
CA PHE A 233 6.94 -16.84 6.09
C PHE A 233 7.58 -15.45 6.09
N ASP A 234 8.85 -15.36 6.46
CA ASP A 234 9.61 -14.10 6.40
C ASP A 234 9.80 -13.64 4.94
N GLU A 235 10.07 -14.59 4.00
CA GLU A 235 10.11 -14.33 2.56
C GLU A 235 8.76 -13.81 2.06
N TRP A 236 7.64 -14.43 2.49
CA TRP A 236 6.28 -13.97 2.19
C TRP A 236 6.03 -12.54 2.67
N GLN A 237 6.34 -12.24 3.93
CA GLN A 237 6.14 -10.90 4.50
C GLN A 237 7.01 -9.85 3.82
N ASN A 238 8.26 -10.19 3.53
CA ASN A 238 9.17 -9.29 2.82
C ASN A 238 8.65 -9.00 1.41
N HIS A 239 8.25 -10.04 0.67
CA HIS A 239 7.65 -9.90 -0.65
C HIS A 239 6.40 -9.01 -0.61
N GLN A 240 5.54 -9.17 0.39
CA GLN A 240 4.33 -8.34 0.54
C GLN A 240 4.64 -6.86 0.75
N ARG A 241 5.77 -6.53 1.38
CA ARG A 241 6.19 -5.14 1.66
C ARG A 241 6.94 -4.49 0.52
N THR A 242 7.68 -5.26 -0.26
CA THR A 242 8.63 -4.75 -1.26
C THR A 242 8.10 -4.81 -2.70
N THR A 243 7.06 -5.57 -2.96
CA THR A 243 6.51 -5.74 -4.31
C THR A 243 5.20 -4.97 -4.53
N VAL A 244 4.78 -4.90 -5.78
CA VAL A 244 3.50 -4.30 -6.17
C VAL A 244 2.35 -5.08 -5.52
N ARG A 245 1.31 -4.35 -5.11
CA ARG A 245 0.12 -4.96 -4.50
C ARG A 245 -0.57 -5.88 -5.51
N ILE A 246 -0.76 -7.13 -5.12
CA ILE A 246 -1.55 -8.14 -5.84
C ILE A 246 -3.04 -7.89 -5.58
N ASP A 247 -3.88 -8.26 -6.53
CA ASP A 247 -5.32 -8.15 -6.39
C ASP A 247 -5.83 -9.01 -5.23
N LYS A 248 -6.84 -8.50 -4.53
CA LYS A 248 -7.31 -9.08 -3.27
C LYS A 248 -7.69 -10.57 -3.40
N PRO A 249 -8.49 -11.01 -4.41
CA PRO A 249 -8.88 -12.43 -4.52
C PRO A 249 -7.68 -13.36 -4.74
N GLU A 250 -6.70 -12.96 -5.54
CA GLU A 250 -5.47 -13.73 -5.77
C GLU A 250 -4.60 -13.79 -4.51
N ALA A 251 -4.44 -12.66 -3.83
CA ALA A 251 -3.68 -12.59 -2.58
C ALA A 251 -4.30 -13.48 -1.49
N GLU A 252 -5.63 -13.49 -1.36
CA GLU A 252 -6.38 -14.35 -0.42
C GLU A 252 -6.26 -15.84 -0.78
N ALA A 253 -6.34 -16.18 -2.07
CA ALA A 253 -6.17 -17.55 -2.53
C ALA A 253 -4.76 -18.09 -2.21
N LEU A 254 -3.73 -17.32 -2.49
CA LEU A 254 -2.34 -17.67 -2.17
C LEU A 254 -2.10 -17.79 -0.67
N TRP A 255 -2.67 -16.88 0.12
CA TRP A 255 -2.59 -16.95 1.58
C TRP A 255 -3.28 -18.21 2.14
N LYS A 256 -4.45 -18.56 1.61
CA LYS A 256 -5.17 -19.77 2.01
C LYS A 256 -4.33 -21.04 1.75
N ARG A 257 -3.70 -21.14 0.60
CA ARG A 257 -2.79 -22.24 0.26
C ARG A 257 -1.60 -22.31 1.21
N PHE A 258 -0.90 -21.18 1.42
CA PHE A 258 0.23 -21.09 2.36
C PHE A 258 -0.18 -21.49 3.78
N SER A 259 -1.31 -20.97 4.27
CA SER A 259 -1.85 -21.29 5.60
C SER A 259 -2.21 -22.75 5.76
N ALA A 260 -2.76 -23.39 4.70
CA ALA A 260 -3.06 -24.82 4.69
C ALA A 260 -1.78 -25.66 4.80
N ALA A 261 -0.75 -25.35 4.04
CA ALA A 261 0.54 -26.02 4.12
C ALA A 261 1.16 -25.92 5.54
N ARG A 262 1.11 -24.73 6.14
CA ARG A 262 1.56 -24.51 7.52
C ARG A 262 0.72 -25.29 8.55
N THR A 263 -0.58 -25.38 8.34
CA THR A 263 -1.48 -26.15 9.21
C THR A 263 -1.15 -27.65 9.14
N THR A 264 -0.94 -28.18 7.94
CA THR A 264 -0.51 -29.56 7.74
C THR A 264 0.79 -29.87 8.48
N PHE A 265 1.78 -29.00 8.36
CA PHE A 265 3.04 -29.12 9.11
C PHE A 265 2.81 -29.15 10.63
N ASN A 266 2.04 -28.21 11.16
CA ASN A 266 1.78 -28.12 12.60
C ASN A 266 1.03 -29.35 13.13
N GLN A 267 0.09 -29.89 12.37
CA GLN A 267 -0.65 -31.10 12.72
C GLN A 267 0.27 -32.32 12.71
N ALA A 268 1.08 -32.50 11.68
CA ALA A 268 2.04 -33.59 11.60
C ALA A 268 3.08 -33.53 12.74
N ARG A 269 3.59 -32.35 13.04
CA ARG A 269 4.52 -32.13 14.17
C ARG A 269 3.89 -32.50 15.52
N ARG A 270 2.62 -32.12 15.74
CA ARG A 270 1.91 -32.47 16.98
C ARG A 270 1.71 -33.98 17.11
N LYS A 271 1.30 -34.64 16.03
CA LYS A 271 1.15 -36.12 16.00
C LYS A 271 2.47 -36.81 16.32
N TRP A 272 3.57 -36.37 15.71
CA TRP A 272 4.88 -36.90 15.97
C TRP A 272 5.31 -36.70 17.44
N ALA A 273 5.13 -35.52 18.00
CA ALA A 273 5.47 -35.23 19.40
C ALA A 273 4.68 -36.15 20.34
N GLN A 274 3.37 -36.27 20.12
CA GLN A 274 2.51 -37.15 20.92
C GLN A 274 2.93 -38.64 20.81
N ALA A 275 3.26 -39.13 19.61
CA ALA A 275 3.77 -40.49 19.44
C ALA A 275 5.06 -40.71 20.23
N ARG A 276 6.00 -39.74 20.20
CA ARG A 276 7.25 -39.80 20.98
C ARG A 276 7.01 -39.79 22.48
N ASP A 277 6.06 -39.04 22.95
CA ASP A 277 5.70 -38.98 24.38
C ASP A 277 5.03 -40.29 24.81
N ASN A 278 4.17 -40.87 23.99
CA ASN A 278 3.58 -42.19 24.24
C ASN A 278 4.65 -43.31 24.29
N GLU A 279 5.59 -43.30 23.34
CA GLU A 279 6.72 -44.24 23.36
C GLU A 279 7.57 -44.13 24.62
N ARG A 280 7.83 -42.89 25.07
CA ARG A 280 8.59 -42.66 26.31
C ARG A 280 7.84 -43.15 27.53
N THR A 281 6.53 -42.89 27.57
CA THR A 281 5.66 -43.36 28.67
C THR A 281 5.64 -44.89 28.71
N ALA A 282 5.39 -45.54 27.58
CA ALA A 282 5.40 -46.99 27.47
C ALA A 282 6.76 -47.60 27.87
N ALA A 283 7.86 -47.00 27.41
CA ALA A 283 9.21 -47.45 27.78
C ALA A 283 9.50 -47.24 29.28
N LYS A 284 8.93 -46.21 29.89
CA LYS A 284 9.06 -45.96 31.33
C LYS A 284 8.27 -47.02 32.12
N GLU A 285 7.00 -47.26 31.75
CA GLU A 285 6.14 -48.27 32.38
C GLU A 285 6.76 -49.66 32.25
N ALA A 286 7.29 -50.03 31.09
CA ALA A 286 7.99 -51.31 30.91
C ALA A 286 9.21 -51.45 31.81
N LYS A 287 10.00 -50.37 31.99
CA LYS A 287 11.16 -50.38 32.92
C LYS A 287 10.73 -50.47 34.37
N GLU A 288 9.65 -49.78 34.75
CA GLU A 288 9.09 -49.85 36.12
C GLU A 288 8.54 -51.23 36.42
N ALA A 289 7.90 -51.88 35.47
CA ALA A 289 7.45 -53.26 35.60
C ALA A 289 8.61 -54.23 35.81
N ILE A 290 9.70 -54.12 35.03
CA ILE A 290 10.89 -54.94 35.22
C ILE A 290 11.54 -54.71 36.58
N ILE A 291 11.58 -53.45 37.06
CA ILE A 291 12.10 -53.09 38.38
C ILE A 291 11.23 -53.72 39.48
N ALA A 292 9.88 -53.65 39.33
CA ALA A 292 8.96 -54.25 40.28
C ALA A 292 9.14 -55.76 40.37
N GLU A 293 9.23 -56.45 39.23
CA GLU A 293 9.51 -57.90 39.15
C GLU A 293 10.86 -58.24 39.81
N ALA A 294 11.91 -57.46 39.53
CA ALA A 294 13.22 -57.65 40.13
C ALA A 294 13.21 -57.43 41.67
N ASN A 295 12.41 -56.48 42.17
CA ASN A 295 12.25 -56.28 43.60
C ASN A 295 11.46 -57.42 44.27
N GLU A 296 10.39 -57.91 43.64
CA GLU A 296 9.65 -59.09 44.12
C GLU A 296 10.54 -60.33 44.20
N LEU A 297 11.37 -60.55 43.19
CA LEU A 297 12.37 -61.61 43.22
C LEU A 297 13.43 -61.44 44.32
N LYS A 298 13.85 -60.20 44.58
CA LYS A 298 14.80 -59.89 45.66
C LYS A 298 14.22 -60.15 47.05
N ASP A 299 12.94 -59.78 47.24
CA ASP A 299 12.23 -59.89 48.53
C ASP A 299 11.67 -61.30 48.76
N SER A 300 11.57 -62.13 47.70
CA SER A 300 11.29 -63.52 47.86
C SER A 300 12.46 -64.24 48.52
N THR A 301 12.21 -64.80 49.63
CA THR A 301 13.15 -65.34 50.64
C THR A 301 14.06 -66.48 50.13
N ALA A 302 14.12 -66.76 48.87
CA ALA A 302 14.88 -67.86 48.24
C ALA A 302 16.34 -67.55 47.95
N TRP A 303 16.91 -66.43 48.46
CA TRP A 303 18.31 -66.08 48.22
C TRP A 303 19.35 -66.81 49.09
N GLY A 304 18.87 -67.64 49.98
CA GLY A 304 19.73 -68.19 51.02
C GLY A 304 20.63 -69.41 50.56
N GLU A 305 20.22 -70.33 49.70
CA GLU A 305 21.00 -71.51 49.39
C GLU A 305 21.01 -71.94 47.93
N THR A 306 19.96 -71.70 47.18
CA THR A 306 19.89 -72.20 45.77
C THR A 306 20.52 -71.24 44.77
N SER A 307 20.62 -69.93 45.07
CA SER A 307 21.07 -68.93 44.11
C SER A 307 22.57 -68.88 43.87
N ARG A 308 23.40 -69.53 44.63
CA ARG A 308 24.81 -69.68 44.31
C ARG A 308 25.08 -70.66 43.15
N LYS A 309 24.18 -71.66 42.91
CA LYS A 309 24.28 -72.61 41.81
C LYS A 309 23.83 -71.97 40.49
N ASP A 310 22.76 -71.24 40.49
CA ASP A 310 22.18 -70.63 39.28
C ASP A 310 22.99 -69.44 38.75
N ARG A 311 23.81 -68.76 39.57
CA ARG A 311 24.74 -67.76 39.10
C ARG A 311 25.94 -68.26 38.30
N LYS A 312 26.14 -69.56 38.30
CA LYS A 312 27.24 -70.22 37.55
C LYS A 312 26.78 -70.91 36.27
N SER A 313 25.54 -71.01 36.07
CA SER A 313 24.95 -71.54 34.82
C SER A 313 24.45 -70.38 33.94
#